data_09eeecc54a24b2d4fa46536788b81a76
#
_entry.id   09eeecc54a24b2d4fa46536788b81a76
#
_cell.length_a   1.000
_cell.length_b   1.000
_cell.length_c   1.000
_cell.angle_alpha   90.00
_cell.angle_beta   90.00
_cell.angle_gamma   90.00
#
_symmetry.space_group_name_H-M   'P 1'
#
loop_
_entity.id
_entity.type
_entity.pdbx_description
1 polymer ?
#
loop_
_entity_poly.entity_id
_entity_poly.type
_entity_poly.pdbx_seq_one_letter_code
_entity_poly.pdbx_strand_id
1 'polypeptide(L)'
;MIKNLIFDFGKVLVDYDFKAFFRKYIPNTERCQAFTPVLYNEELQQMLDREERPFDVIMEDWIENHKEFEHEIRYFNEHYPEIVTNEVEGMYELLTQLKAEGYKLYGLTNWCSKVYLTMAQFPIFKLLDGQIISSEEKVIKPEPEIYQRLFDKFNLKPEECIFADDRAENIEGGSRLGMDGIVFKDAKQYERELREYLAFHQDTIVTERLLLRRWKPSDADALYKYACDPEVGPHAGWPPHKNVEESKMIIRELFTNDYTWAVILKETNEPIGCMGYYPFGKSNIEIGENDAEVGYWIGKPHWNNGYCTEALQAMIHYCYEKKNFQTIWSDFFIDNPASGRVMEKCGFTDTSKENYCSNLYHGEDRPVHIMKLEKNR
;
A
#
# COMPACT_ATOMS: atom_id res chain seq x y z
N MET A 1 3.95 -3.08 -10.15
CA MET A 1 5.13 -2.21 -9.83
C MET A 1 4.63 -0.78 -9.75
N ILE A 2 4.98 -0.06 -8.69
CA ILE A 2 4.58 1.34 -8.53
C ILE A 2 5.22 2.21 -9.60
N LYS A 3 4.42 3.09 -10.17
CA LYS A 3 4.81 4.04 -11.22
C LYS A 3 4.38 5.46 -10.91
N ASN A 4 3.34 5.62 -10.11
CA ASN A 4 2.65 6.87 -9.87
C ASN A 4 2.64 7.18 -8.37
N LEU A 5 3.03 8.39 -8.01
CA LEU A 5 3.00 8.89 -6.65
C LEU A 5 2.00 10.05 -6.58
N ILE A 6 1.04 9.93 -5.69
CA ILE A 6 -0.07 10.86 -5.55
C ILE A 6 0.15 11.64 -4.25
N PHE A 7 -0.05 12.95 -4.28
CA PHE A 7 0.20 13.83 -3.13
C PHE A 7 -1.00 14.72 -2.85
N ASP A 8 -1.41 14.79 -1.58
CA ASP A 8 -2.22 15.93 -1.14
C ASP A 8 -1.40 17.22 -1.22
N PHE A 9 -2.06 18.37 -1.18
CA PHE A 9 -1.40 19.67 -1.23
C PHE A 9 -1.13 20.22 0.16
N GLY A 10 -2.18 20.40 0.95
CA GLY A 10 -2.09 20.96 2.28
C GLY A 10 -1.36 20.05 3.26
N LYS A 11 -0.38 20.59 3.99
CA LYS A 11 0.46 19.83 4.96
C LYS A 11 1.32 18.72 4.35
N VAL A 12 1.27 18.53 3.02
CA VAL A 12 2.11 17.55 2.29
C VAL A 12 3.06 18.26 1.33
N LEU A 13 2.54 19.11 0.43
CA LEU A 13 3.37 19.89 -0.50
C LEU A 13 3.62 21.31 0.01
N VAL A 14 2.62 21.92 0.61
CA VAL A 14 2.67 23.29 1.14
C VAL A 14 2.14 23.34 2.57
N ASP A 15 2.71 24.22 3.36
CA ASP A 15 2.30 24.45 4.75
C ASP A 15 1.45 25.69 4.88
N TYR A 16 0.46 25.64 5.77
CA TYR A 16 -0.44 26.75 6.06
C TYR A 16 -0.71 26.88 7.56
N ASP A 17 -0.94 28.12 8.00
CA ASP A 17 -1.29 28.42 9.38
C ASP A 17 -2.37 29.49 9.48
N PHE A 18 -3.64 29.04 9.50
CA PHE A 18 -4.79 29.93 9.71
C PHE A 18 -4.69 30.73 11.00
N LYS A 19 -4.14 30.15 12.08
CA LYS A 19 -4.04 30.84 13.36
C LYS A 19 -3.01 31.96 13.32
N ALA A 20 -1.87 31.72 12.68
CA ALA A 20 -0.86 32.76 12.49
C ALA A 20 -1.38 33.86 11.58
N PHE A 21 -2.04 33.49 10.47
CA PHE A 21 -2.69 34.43 9.57
C PHE A 21 -3.67 35.32 10.33
N PHE A 22 -4.62 34.75 11.07
CA PHE A 22 -5.62 35.55 11.80
C PHE A 22 -4.98 36.46 12.87
N ARG A 23 -3.99 35.97 13.62
CA ARG A 23 -3.28 36.80 14.61
C ARG A 23 -2.57 37.99 14.00
N LYS A 24 -2.07 37.88 12.78
CA LYS A 24 -1.44 38.98 12.05
C LYS A 24 -2.42 40.13 11.76
N TYR A 25 -3.68 39.79 11.45
CA TYR A 25 -4.69 40.72 11.02
C TYR A 25 -5.72 41.11 12.08
N ILE A 26 -5.86 40.29 13.12
CA ILE A 26 -6.76 40.53 14.24
C ILE A 26 -5.93 40.56 15.54
N PRO A 27 -5.31 41.74 15.84
CA PRO A 27 -4.43 41.85 17.02
C PRO A 27 -5.16 41.66 18.35
N ASN A 28 -6.48 41.93 18.38
CA ASN A 28 -7.28 41.64 19.58
C ASN A 28 -7.46 40.15 19.75
N THR A 29 -6.88 39.60 20.82
CA THR A 29 -6.85 38.17 21.10
C THR A 29 -8.26 37.57 21.29
N GLU A 30 -9.16 38.26 21.99
CA GLU A 30 -10.52 37.80 22.23
C GLU A 30 -11.31 37.72 20.92
N ARG A 31 -11.20 38.76 20.10
CA ARG A 31 -11.87 38.78 18.78
C ARG A 31 -11.29 37.74 17.82
N CYS A 32 -9.98 37.53 17.84
CA CYS A 32 -9.33 36.49 17.04
C CYS A 32 -9.78 35.07 17.47
N GLN A 33 -9.89 34.82 18.77
CA GLN A 33 -10.40 33.56 19.30
C GLN A 33 -11.87 33.32 18.95
N ALA A 34 -12.70 34.36 18.96
CA ALA A 34 -14.10 34.26 18.58
C ALA A 34 -14.27 34.06 17.05
N PHE A 35 -13.44 34.67 16.24
CA PHE A 35 -13.48 34.58 14.79
C PHE A 35 -12.94 33.26 14.22
N THR A 36 -11.89 32.70 14.81
CA THR A 36 -11.24 31.49 14.30
C THR A 36 -12.22 30.34 14.01
N PRO A 37 -13.14 29.96 14.90
CA PRO A 37 -14.10 28.88 14.62
C PRO A 37 -15.16 29.26 13.59
N VAL A 38 -15.35 30.52 13.27
CA VAL A 38 -16.30 30.96 12.22
C VAL A 38 -15.76 30.60 10.84
N LEU A 39 -14.47 30.75 10.59
CA LEU A 39 -13.85 30.39 9.30
C LEU A 39 -13.19 29.00 9.29
N TYR A 40 -12.66 28.56 10.41
CA TYR A 40 -12.04 27.26 10.52
C TYR A 40 -13.00 26.27 11.16
N ASN A 41 -14.00 25.87 10.39
CA ASN A 41 -14.98 24.85 10.78
C ASN A 41 -15.28 23.92 9.61
N GLU A 42 -15.74 22.72 9.95
CA GLU A 42 -15.94 21.63 8.99
C GLU A 42 -17.01 21.94 7.94
N GLU A 43 -18.09 22.59 8.32
CA GLU A 43 -19.19 22.93 7.41
C GLU A 43 -18.72 23.86 6.28
N LEU A 44 -18.08 24.98 6.63
CA LEU A 44 -17.57 25.91 5.65
C LEU A 44 -16.46 25.28 4.79
N GLN A 45 -15.56 24.50 5.41
CA GLN A 45 -14.50 23.80 4.67
C GLN A 45 -15.09 22.86 3.62
N GLN A 46 -16.08 22.03 3.97
CA GLN A 46 -16.73 21.15 3.00
C GLN A 46 -17.44 21.91 1.89
N MET A 47 -18.12 23.03 2.21
CA MET A 47 -18.74 23.89 1.21
C MET A 47 -17.73 24.48 0.23
N LEU A 48 -16.58 24.94 0.73
CA LEU A 48 -15.51 25.49 -0.08
C LEU A 48 -14.77 24.42 -0.89
N ASP A 49 -14.51 23.27 -0.30
CA ASP A 49 -13.81 22.16 -0.95
C ASP A 49 -14.64 21.53 -2.09
N ARG A 50 -15.98 21.51 -1.97
CA ARG A 50 -16.87 21.09 -3.05
C ARG A 50 -17.14 22.22 -4.03
N GLU A 51 -17.25 23.44 -3.54
CA GLU A 51 -17.55 24.65 -4.30
C GLU A 51 -18.69 24.44 -5.33
N GLU A 52 -19.80 23.83 -4.87
CA GLU A 52 -21.00 23.63 -5.70
C GLU A 52 -21.60 24.96 -6.19
N ARG A 53 -21.33 26.05 -5.47
CA ARG A 53 -21.57 27.43 -5.86
C ARG A 53 -20.24 28.19 -5.86
N PRO A 54 -20.11 29.28 -6.65
CA PRO A 54 -18.86 30.05 -6.70
C PRO A 54 -18.37 30.47 -5.30
N PHE A 55 -17.06 30.43 -5.08
CA PHE A 55 -16.44 30.78 -3.81
C PHE A 55 -16.96 32.08 -3.21
N ASP A 56 -17.03 33.15 -4.01
CA ASP A 56 -17.48 34.45 -3.54
C ASP A 56 -18.95 34.45 -3.11
N VAL A 57 -19.80 33.66 -3.75
CA VAL A 57 -21.21 33.49 -3.36
C VAL A 57 -21.34 32.77 -2.00
N ILE A 58 -20.54 31.71 -1.79
CA ILE A 58 -20.48 31.02 -0.51
C ILE A 58 -20.04 31.98 0.60
N MET A 59 -19.03 32.77 0.33
CA MET A 59 -18.50 33.75 1.31
C MET A 59 -19.47 34.88 1.63
N GLU A 60 -20.23 35.38 0.65
CA GLU A 60 -21.28 36.40 0.90
C GLU A 60 -22.42 35.82 1.78
N ASP A 61 -22.90 34.59 1.50
CA ASP A 61 -23.88 33.94 2.34
C ASP A 61 -23.33 33.68 3.77
N TRP A 62 -22.03 33.39 3.87
CA TRP A 62 -21.40 33.21 5.17
C TRP A 62 -21.31 34.49 5.97
N ILE A 63 -21.07 35.63 5.29
CA ILE A 63 -21.10 36.98 5.87
C ILE A 63 -22.51 37.32 6.38
N GLU A 64 -23.56 36.98 5.63
CA GLU A 64 -24.95 37.27 6.05
C GLU A 64 -25.29 36.60 7.38
N ASN A 65 -24.74 35.40 7.64
CA ASN A 65 -24.93 34.66 8.87
C ASN A 65 -24.00 35.07 10.02
N HIS A 66 -22.89 35.84 9.72
CA HIS A 66 -21.86 36.21 10.67
C HIS A 66 -21.49 37.71 10.50
N LYS A 67 -22.51 38.58 10.49
CA LYS A 67 -22.33 40.05 10.19
C LYS A 67 -21.37 40.73 11.13
N GLU A 68 -21.24 40.28 12.35
CA GLU A 68 -20.30 40.80 13.35
C GLU A 68 -18.83 40.60 12.92
N PHE A 69 -18.54 39.67 12.00
CA PHE A 69 -17.21 39.37 11.45
C PHE A 69 -17.07 39.70 9.96
N GLU A 70 -17.97 40.46 9.37
CA GLU A 70 -17.93 40.79 7.94
C GLU A 70 -16.58 41.29 7.49
N HIS A 71 -15.97 42.21 8.24
CA HIS A 71 -14.67 42.77 7.87
C HIS A 71 -13.57 41.72 7.79
N GLU A 72 -13.51 40.82 8.79
CA GLU A 72 -12.52 39.77 8.86
C GLU A 72 -12.74 38.69 7.79
N ILE A 73 -13.97 38.35 7.47
CA ILE A 73 -14.32 37.40 6.41
C ILE A 73 -13.93 37.96 5.03
N ARG A 74 -14.25 39.25 4.76
CA ARG A 74 -13.82 39.91 3.52
C ARG A 74 -12.33 39.99 3.40
N TYR A 75 -11.63 40.29 4.49
CA TYR A 75 -10.18 40.31 4.52
C TYR A 75 -9.59 38.93 4.22
N PHE A 76 -10.12 37.89 4.82
CA PHE A 76 -9.72 36.49 4.54
C PHE A 76 -9.91 36.16 3.03
N ASN A 77 -11.06 36.50 2.45
CA ASN A 77 -11.32 36.23 1.06
C ASN A 77 -10.33 36.95 0.12
N GLU A 78 -10.02 38.21 0.42
CA GLU A 78 -9.08 39.03 -0.36
C GLU A 78 -7.63 38.53 -0.24
N HIS A 79 -7.23 38.10 0.96
CA HIS A 79 -5.88 37.69 1.28
C HIS A 79 -5.71 36.14 1.39
N TYR A 80 -6.62 35.38 0.84
CA TYR A 80 -6.64 33.89 0.92
C TYR A 80 -5.29 33.26 0.58
N PRO A 81 -4.53 33.65 -0.46
CA PRO A 81 -3.24 33.04 -0.78
C PRO A 81 -2.15 33.24 0.30
N GLU A 82 -2.29 34.21 1.18
CA GLU A 82 -1.31 34.48 2.24
C GLU A 82 -1.40 33.50 3.41
N ILE A 83 -2.40 32.61 3.42
CA ILE A 83 -2.55 31.55 4.42
C ILE A 83 -1.44 30.50 4.26
N VAL A 84 -1.05 30.25 3.02
CA VAL A 84 0.05 29.33 2.68
C VAL A 84 1.35 30.09 2.81
N THR A 85 2.22 29.58 3.67
CA THR A 85 3.44 30.29 4.08
C THR A 85 4.68 29.81 3.36
N ASN A 86 4.77 28.53 3.08
CA ASN A 86 5.98 27.90 2.49
C ASN A 86 5.65 26.54 1.90
N GLU A 87 6.57 26.01 1.11
CA GLU A 87 6.62 24.58 0.78
C GLU A 87 7.00 23.78 2.01
N VAL A 88 6.49 22.56 2.12
CA VAL A 88 6.92 21.65 3.20
C VAL A 88 8.39 21.29 3.00
N GLU A 89 9.18 21.49 4.06
CA GLU A 89 10.63 21.33 4.05
C GLU A 89 11.06 19.95 3.50
N GLY A 90 11.94 19.96 2.50
CA GLY A 90 12.50 18.77 1.86
C GLY A 90 11.63 18.14 0.78
N MET A 91 10.37 18.57 0.60
CA MET A 91 9.47 17.97 -0.40
C MET A 91 9.84 18.35 -1.83
N TYR A 92 10.28 19.58 -2.08
CA TYR A 92 10.70 19.98 -3.43
C TYR A 92 11.86 19.14 -3.94
N GLU A 93 12.89 18.96 -3.13
CA GLU A 93 14.06 18.12 -3.43
C GLU A 93 13.67 16.67 -3.63
N LEU A 94 12.83 16.14 -2.74
CA LEU A 94 12.36 14.75 -2.82
C LEU A 94 11.53 14.50 -4.10
N LEU A 95 10.57 15.37 -4.42
CA LEU A 95 9.79 15.24 -5.65
C LEU A 95 10.66 15.34 -6.91
N THR A 96 11.65 16.24 -6.90
CA THR A 96 12.63 16.37 -8.00
C THR A 96 13.41 15.07 -8.20
N GLN A 97 13.86 14.45 -7.11
CA GLN A 97 14.58 13.19 -7.16
C GLN A 97 13.68 12.05 -7.66
N LEU A 98 12.47 11.90 -7.11
CA LEU A 98 11.51 10.87 -7.52
C LEU A 98 11.13 10.99 -9.01
N LYS A 99 10.98 12.22 -9.50
CA LYS A 99 10.75 12.46 -10.94
C LYS A 99 11.95 12.06 -11.80
N ALA A 100 13.17 12.32 -11.34
CA ALA A 100 14.40 11.89 -12.02
C ALA A 100 14.56 10.36 -12.02
N GLU A 101 14.04 9.67 -11.01
CA GLU A 101 13.97 8.20 -10.94
C GLU A 101 12.88 7.59 -11.86
N GLY A 102 12.06 8.43 -12.51
CA GLY A 102 11.07 8.01 -13.50
C GLY A 102 9.64 7.86 -12.99
N TYR A 103 9.36 8.21 -11.73
CA TYR A 103 7.99 8.24 -11.22
C TYR A 103 7.18 9.37 -11.84
N LYS A 104 5.89 9.13 -12.05
CA LYS A 104 4.90 10.16 -12.36
C LYS A 104 4.32 10.71 -11.07
N LEU A 105 4.18 12.02 -11.00
CA LEU A 105 3.75 12.74 -9.79
C LEU A 105 2.40 13.40 -10.05
N TYR A 106 1.41 13.12 -9.21
CA TYR A 106 0.07 13.67 -9.34
C TYR A 106 -0.39 14.31 -8.04
N GLY A 107 -1.27 15.29 -8.16
CA GLY A 107 -1.94 15.91 -7.03
C GLY A 107 -3.37 15.39 -6.84
N LEU A 108 -3.80 15.24 -5.59
CA LEU A 108 -5.19 14.92 -5.22
C LEU A 108 -5.54 15.69 -3.95
N THR A 109 -6.30 16.78 -4.09
CA THR A 109 -6.53 17.71 -2.98
C THR A 109 -7.99 18.09 -2.78
N ASN A 110 -8.37 18.25 -1.51
CA ASN A 110 -9.57 18.97 -1.14
C ASN A 110 -9.22 20.44 -1.00
N TRP A 111 -9.62 21.24 -1.98
CA TRP A 111 -9.33 22.69 -1.98
C TRP A 111 -10.29 23.44 -2.92
N CYS A 112 -10.65 24.67 -2.55
CA CYS A 112 -11.45 25.56 -3.37
C CYS A 112 -10.68 26.10 -4.59
N SER A 113 -11.36 26.77 -5.49
CA SER A 113 -10.79 27.35 -6.72
C SER A 113 -9.63 28.33 -6.48
N LYS A 114 -9.50 28.91 -5.28
CA LYS A 114 -8.37 29.76 -4.88
C LYS A 114 -7.03 29.03 -4.85
N VAL A 115 -7.01 27.69 -4.90
CA VAL A 115 -5.78 26.87 -4.96
C VAL A 115 -4.85 27.29 -6.09
N TYR A 116 -5.38 27.73 -7.22
CA TYR A 116 -4.57 28.19 -8.35
C TYR A 116 -3.71 29.42 -8.04
N LEU A 117 -4.17 30.30 -7.14
CA LEU A 117 -3.37 31.42 -6.65
C LEU A 117 -2.19 30.94 -5.82
N THR A 118 -2.39 29.90 -5.02
CA THR A 118 -1.32 29.23 -4.27
C THR A 118 -0.35 28.49 -5.20
N MET A 119 -0.86 27.71 -6.14
CA MET A 119 -0.02 26.97 -7.09
C MET A 119 0.89 27.87 -7.91
N ALA A 120 0.43 29.08 -8.24
CA ALA A 120 1.23 30.06 -8.98
C ALA A 120 2.44 30.59 -8.18
N GLN A 121 2.40 30.53 -6.84
CA GLN A 121 3.45 31.06 -5.96
C GLN A 121 4.56 30.03 -5.68
N PHE A 122 4.25 28.73 -5.69
CA PHE A 122 5.17 27.69 -5.24
C PHE A 122 5.64 26.79 -6.39
N PRO A 123 6.96 26.70 -6.63
CA PRO A 123 7.54 25.90 -7.71
C PRO A 123 7.24 24.40 -7.63
N ILE A 124 7.00 23.85 -6.45
CA ILE A 124 6.74 22.42 -6.24
C ILE A 124 5.59 21.90 -7.11
N PHE A 125 4.56 22.71 -7.35
CA PHE A 125 3.42 22.31 -8.19
C PHE A 125 3.76 22.12 -9.66
N LYS A 126 4.87 22.72 -10.15
CA LYS A 126 5.37 22.52 -11.53
C LYS A 126 5.98 21.14 -11.74
N LEU A 127 6.28 20.41 -10.66
CA LEU A 127 6.79 19.06 -10.73
C LEU A 127 5.68 18.03 -11.01
N LEU A 128 4.42 18.37 -10.76
CA LEU A 128 3.28 17.48 -10.98
C LEU A 128 3.02 17.26 -12.48
N ASP A 129 2.72 16.02 -12.85
CA ASP A 129 2.29 15.64 -14.20
C ASP A 129 0.78 15.87 -14.42
N GLY A 130 0.03 16.09 -13.33
CA GLY A 130 -1.39 16.44 -13.34
C GLY A 130 -1.98 16.48 -11.93
N GLN A 131 -3.21 16.95 -11.82
CA GLN A 131 -3.92 17.01 -10.53
C GLN A 131 -5.43 16.86 -10.66
N ILE A 132 -6.03 16.46 -9.54
CA ILE A 132 -7.47 16.49 -9.26
C ILE A 132 -7.69 17.47 -8.10
N ILE A 133 -8.59 18.41 -8.29
CA ILE A 133 -8.98 19.40 -7.30
C ILE A 133 -10.46 19.23 -7.02
N SER A 134 -10.83 19.06 -5.76
CA SER A 134 -12.20 18.75 -5.36
C SER A 134 -13.23 19.79 -5.82
N SER A 135 -12.87 21.07 -5.79
CA SER A 135 -13.77 22.14 -6.26
C SER A 135 -14.06 22.10 -7.75
N GLU A 136 -13.23 21.49 -8.58
CA GLU A 136 -13.52 21.23 -10.00
C GLU A 136 -14.44 20.04 -10.19
N GLU A 137 -14.17 18.97 -9.44
CA GLU A 137 -14.87 17.69 -9.56
C GLU A 137 -16.18 17.64 -8.76
N LYS A 138 -16.41 18.57 -7.82
CA LYS A 138 -17.56 18.66 -6.90
C LYS A 138 -17.71 17.44 -5.96
N VAL A 139 -16.62 16.72 -5.76
CA VAL A 139 -16.48 15.59 -4.85
C VAL A 139 -15.21 15.75 -4.01
N ILE A 140 -15.20 15.24 -2.79
CA ILE A 140 -14.10 15.42 -1.83
C ILE A 140 -13.55 14.09 -1.34
N LYS A 141 -12.26 14.06 -0.92
CA LYS A 141 -11.73 12.95 -0.12
C LYS A 141 -12.46 12.88 1.23
N PRO A 142 -12.78 11.70 1.76
CA PRO A 142 -12.43 10.35 1.29
C PRO A 142 -13.52 9.67 0.43
N GLU A 143 -14.35 10.40 -0.31
CA GLU A 143 -15.37 9.82 -1.18
C GLU A 143 -14.73 9.01 -2.31
N PRO A 144 -15.25 7.81 -2.62
CA PRO A 144 -14.66 6.94 -3.65
C PRO A 144 -14.54 7.61 -5.03
N GLU A 145 -15.50 8.47 -5.35
CA GLU A 145 -15.62 9.14 -6.63
C GLU A 145 -14.41 10.00 -6.97
N ILE A 146 -13.79 10.68 -6.01
CA ILE A 146 -12.64 11.55 -6.28
C ILE A 146 -11.41 10.76 -6.71
N TYR A 147 -11.21 9.59 -6.10
CA TYR A 147 -10.12 8.67 -6.49
C TYR A 147 -10.39 8.07 -7.86
N GLN A 148 -11.65 7.69 -8.15
CA GLN A 148 -12.02 7.20 -9.48
C GLN A 148 -11.79 8.27 -10.57
N ARG A 149 -12.10 9.56 -10.30
CA ARG A 149 -11.76 10.68 -11.20
C ARG A 149 -10.26 10.76 -11.49
N LEU A 150 -9.43 10.57 -10.46
CA LEU A 150 -7.97 10.54 -10.64
C LEU A 150 -7.55 9.39 -11.57
N PHE A 151 -8.05 8.18 -11.32
CA PHE A 151 -7.69 7.00 -12.11
C PHE A 151 -8.15 7.14 -13.55
N ASP A 152 -9.38 7.59 -13.79
CA ASP A 152 -9.95 7.75 -15.14
C ASP A 152 -9.25 8.86 -15.92
N LYS A 153 -9.05 10.05 -15.32
CA LYS A 153 -8.46 11.22 -15.98
C LYS A 153 -7.05 10.96 -16.49
N PHE A 154 -6.25 10.22 -15.71
CA PHE A 154 -4.84 9.97 -16.05
C PHE A 154 -4.57 8.52 -16.47
N ASN A 155 -5.60 7.70 -16.65
CA ASN A 155 -5.50 6.29 -17.02
C ASN A 155 -4.57 5.51 -16.07
N LEU A 156 -4.76 5.71 -14.76
CA LEU A 156 -3.96 5.08 -13.72
C LEU A 156 -4.59 3.77 -13.26
N LYS A 157 -3.72 2.82 -12.89
CA LYS A 157 -4.14 1.61 -12.19
C LYS A 157 -3.90 1.81 -10.69
N PRO A 158 -4.91 1.63 -9.83
CA PRO A 158 -4.78 1.84 -8.39
C PRO A 158 -3.57 1.11 -7.78
N GLU A 159 -3.34 -0.14 -8.18
CA GLU A 159 -2.24 -0.98 -7.71
C GLU A 159 -0.84 -0.55 -8.20
N GLU A 160 -0.76 0.45 -9.08
CA GLU A 160 0.48 1.09 -9.52
C GLU A 160 0.70 2.47 -8.87
N CYS A 161 -0.15 2.85 -7.90
CA CYS A 161 -0.16 4.15 -7.25
C CYS A 161 0.12 4.05 -5.74
N ILE A 162 0.83 5.06 -5.20
CA ILE A 162 0.95 5.29 -3.75
C ILE A 162 0.49 6.71 -3.44
N PHE A 163 -0.40 6.85 -2.46
CA PHE A 163 -0.94 8.13 -2.03
C PHE A 163 -0.28 8.63 -0.73
N ALA A 164 0.13 9.89 -0.70
CA ALA A 164 0.63 10.60 0.47
C ALA A 164 -0.40 11.65 0.91
N ASP A 165 -0.91 11.54 2.13
CA ASP A 165 -1.90 12.44 2.70
C ASP A 165 -1.68 12.49 4.22
N ASP A 166 -1.87 13.63 4.87
CA ASP A 166 -1.68 13.79 6.32
C ASP A 166 -2.85 13.19 7.13
N ARG A 167 -3.97 12.86 6.47
CA ARG A 167 -5.19 12.30 7.06
C ARG A 167 -5.34 10.82 6.73
N ALA A 168 -5.37 9.99 7.77
CA ALA A 168 -5.50 8.53 7.62
C ALA A 168 -6.78 8.10 6.90
N GLU A 169 -7.91 8.81 7.13
CA GLU A 169 -9.18 8.51 6.46
C GLU A 169 -9.11 8.70 4.94
N ASN A 170 -8.29 9.65 4.45
CA ASN A 170 -8.07 9.82 3.01
C ASN A 170 -7.27 8.67 2.42
N ILE A 171 -6.24 8.20 3.14
CA ILE A 171 -5.49 6.99 2.76
C ILE A 171 -6.41 5.78 2.71
N GLU A 172 -7.27 5.58 3.73
CA GLU A 172 -8.25 4.49 3.74
C GLU A 172 -9.24 4.56 2.57
N GLY A 173 -9.68 5.78 2.19
CA GLY A 173 -10.53 6.00 1.03
C GLY A 173 -9.92 5.46 -0.26
N GLY A 174 -8.64 5.77 -0.52
CA GLY A 174 -7.88 5.25 -1.66
C GLY A 174 -7.65 3.73 -1.59
N SER A 175 -7.37 3.22 -0.38
CA SER A 175 -7.08 1.80 -0.16
C SER A 175 -8.29 0.90 -0.45
N ARG A 176 -9.51 1.37 -0.23
CA ARG A 176 -10.75 0.64 -0.59
C ARG A 176 -10.88 0.42 -2.10
N LEU A 177 -10.19 1.22 -2.91
CA LEU A 177 -10.14 1.10 -4.37
C LEU A 177 -8.84 0.45 -4.86
N GLY A 178 -7.99 -0.06 -3.96
CA GLY A 178 -6.76 -0.77 -4.29
C GLY A 178 -5.52 0.11 -4.44
N MET A 179 -5.58 1.39 -4.10
CA MET A 179 -4.43 2.29 -4.05
C MET A 179 -3.81 2.26 -2.66
N ASP A 180 -2.55 1.85 -2.56
CA ASP A 180 -1.83 1.91 -1.29
C ASP A 180 -1.46 3.35 -0.92
N GLY A 181 -1.18 3.61 0.36
CA GLY A 181 -0.84 4.95 0.80
C GLY A 181 0.02 5.00 2.06
N ILE A 182 0.61 6.16 2.29
CA ILE A 182 1.46 6.48 3.44
C ILE A 182 0.89 7.72 4.11
N VAL A 183 0.58 7.61 5.41
CA VAL A 183 0.18 8.78 6.20
C VAL A 183 1.39 9.69 6.38
N PHE A 184 1.31 10.87 5.78
CA PHE A 184 2.41 11.83 5.72
C PHE A 184 2.59 12.54 7.08
N LYS A 185 3.85 12.73 7.48
CA LYS A 185 4.23 13.53 8.65
C LYS A 185 5.29 14.57 8.30
N ASP A 186 6.31 14.14 7.55
CA ASP A 186 7.39 14.98 7.02
C ASP A 186 8.06 14.26 5.84
N ALA A 187 8.87 14.99 5.06
CA ALA A 187 9.53 14.46 3.88
C ALA A 187 10.47 13.28 4.17
N LYS A 188 11.18 13.29 5.30
CA LYS A 188 12.13 12.23 5.67
C LYS A 188 11.42 10.93 6.05
N GLN A 189 10.32 11.05 6.82
CA GLN A 189 9.50 9.90 7.15
C GLN A 189 8.89 9.30 5.89
N TYR A 190 8.30 10.15 5.02
CA TYR A 190 7.67 9.69 3.78
C TYR A 190 8.70 9.01 2.86
N GLU A 191 9.87 9.61 2.65
CA GLU A 191 10.92 9.00 1.82
C GLU A 191 11.34 7.63 2.36
N ARG A 192 11.62 7.52 3.67
CA ARG A 192 11.98 6.24 4.30
C ARG A 192 10.90 5.18 4.06
N GLU A 193 9.65 5.48 4.37
CA GLU A 193 8.55 4.53 4.26
C GLU A 193 8.25 4.17 2.80
N LEU A 194 8.36 5.15 1.89
CA LEU A 194 8.27 4.90 0.45
C LEU A 194 9.38 3.94 -0.04
N ARG A 195 10.64 4.18 0.36
CA ARG A 195 11.77 3.31 -0.02
C ARG A 195 11.61 1.89 0.53
N GLU A 196 11.20 1.75 1.78
CA GLU A 196 10.89 0.46 2.40
C GLU A 196 9.74 -0.25 1.65
N TYR A 197 8.67 0.47 1.34
CA TYR A 197 7.55 -0.06 0.55
C TYR A 197 8.00 -0.53 -0.85
N LEU A 198 8.76 0.31 -1.56
CA LEU A 198 9.23 -0.02 -2.91
C LEU A 198 10.18 -1.23 -2.90
N ALA A 199 11.12 -1.29 -1.96
CA ALA A 199 12.02 -2.43 -1.79
C ALA A 199 11.24 -3.72 -1.52
N PHE A 200 10.25 -3.67 -0.64
CA PHE A 200 9.40 -4.81 -0.31
C PHE A 200 8.59 -5.33 -1.51
N HIS A 201 8.19 -4.44 -2.43
CA HIS A 201 7.36 -4.78 -3.60
C HIS A 201 8.15 -4.97 -4.91
N GLN A 202 9.49 -4.83 -4.88
CA GLN A 202 10.35 -4.98 -6.07
C GLN A 202 10.36 -6.41 -6.64
N ASP A 203 10.11 -7.42 -5.81
CA ASP A 203 10.22 -8.83 -6.15
C ASP A 203 8.86 -9.44 -6.51
N THR A 204 8.18 -8.89 -7.50
CA THR A 204 6.94 -9.48 -8.02
C THR A 204 7.25 -10.49 -9.12
N ILE A 205 6.71 -11.71 -9.03
CA ILE A 205 6.85 -12.77 -10.01
C ILE A 205 5.53 -12.95 -10.75
N VAL A 206 5.56 -12.81 -12.07
CA VAL A 206 4.37 -12.89 -12.93
C VAL A 206 4.41 -14.16 -13.75
N THR A 207 3.34 -14.97 -13.70
CA THR A 207 3.15 -16.17 -14.53
C THR A 207 1.97 -15.98 -15.49
N GLU A 208 1.52 -17.00 -16.16
CA GLU A 208 0.34 -16.95 -17.04
C GLU A 208 -0.93 -16.60 -16.24
N ARG A 209 -1.22 -17.34 -15.17
CA ARG A 209 -2.45 -17.24 -14.40
C ARG A 209 -2.27 -16.60 -13.02
N LEU A 210 -1.03 -16.47 -12.55
CA LEU A 210 -0.72 -16.06 -11.17
C LEU A 210 0.14 -14.80 -11.14
N LEU A 211 0.02 -14.09 -10.01
CA LEU A 211 0.90 -13.03 -9.58
C LEU A 211 1.41 -13.39 -8.18
N LEU A 212 2.71 -13.58 -8.00
CA LEU A 212 3.31 -13.74 -6.68
C LEU A 212 3.83 -12.37 -6.24
N ARG A 213 3.23 -11.81 -5.20
CA ARG A 213 3.61 -10.54 -4.60
C ARG A 213 3.72 -10.64 -3.09
N ARG A 214 4.31 -9.65 -2.48
CA ARG A 214 4.35 -9.60 -1.01
C ARG A 214 2.95 -9.53 -0.42
N TRP A 215 2.79 -10.12 0.77
CA TRP A 215 1.55 -10.05 1.51
C TRP A 215 1.24 -8.62 1.96
N LYS A 216 -0.03 -8.25 1.95
CA LYS A 216 -0.53 -6.97 2.43
C LYS A 216 -1.45 -7.18 3.63
N PRO A 217 -1.54 -6.22 4.58
CA PRO A 217 -2.51 -6.31 5.67
C PRO A 217 -3.95 -6.51 5.20
N SER A 218 -4.30 -5.95 4.04
CA SER A 218 -5.62 -6.11 3.41
C SER A 218 -5.92 -7.52 2.90
N ASP A 219 -4.93 -8.41 2.83
CA ASP A 219 -5.10 -9.80 2.40
C ASP A 219 -5.64 -10.73 3.53
N ALA A 220 -5.84 -10.21 4.73
CA ALA A 220 -6.16 -11.01 5.90
C ALA A 220 -7.47 -11.81 5.78
N ASP A 221 -8.51 -11.23 5.18
CA ASP A 221 -9.78 -11.92 4.94
C ASP A 221 -9.59 -13.11 3.98
N ALA A 222 -8.86 -12.89 2.88
CA ALA A 222 -8.54 -13.95 1.93
C ALA A 222 -7.63 -15.03 2.54
N LEU A 223 -6.63 -14.63 3.34
CA LEU A 223 -5.82 -15.58 4.08
C LEU A 223 -6.68 -16.42 5.03
N TYR A 224 -7.52 -15.80 5.85
CA TYR A 224 -8.40 -16.50 6.77
C TYR A 224 -9.34 -17.48 6.05
N LYS A 225 -9.94 -17.07 4.94
CA LYS A 225 -10.85 -17.88 4.12
C LYS A 225 -10.28 -19.27 3.79
N TYR A 226 -8.99 -19.36 3.53
CA TYR A 226 -8.34 -20.62 3.18
C TYR A 226 -7.55 -21.25 4.34
N ALA A 227 -6.97 -20.42 5.21
CA ALA A 227 -6.17 -20.89 6.32
C ALA A 227 -7.00 -21.43 7.50
N CYS A 228 -8.29 -21.16 7.57
CA CYS A 228 -9.18 -21.77 8.56
C CYS A 228 -9.62 -23.20 8.20
N ASP A 229 -9.36 -23.65 6.96
CA ASP A 229 -9.72 -25.00 6.52
C ASP A 229 -8.81 -26.03 7.20
N PRO A 230 -9.37 -27.02 7.94
CA PRO A 230 -8.60 -28.03 8.64
C PRO A 230 -7.82 -28.99 7.72
N GLU A 231 -8.05 -28.95 6.42
CA GLU A 231 -7.27 -29.75 5.47
C GLU A 231 -6.13 -28.93 4.80
N VAL A 232 -6.02 -27.61 5.04
CA VAL A 232 -4.94 -26.78 4.47
C VAL A 232 -3.76 -26.69 5.43
N GLY A 233 -3.95 -26.07 6.59
CA GLY A 233 -2.90 -25.82 7.55
C GLY A 233 -2.18 -27.09 8.04
N PRO A 234 -2.91 -28.12 8.49
CA PRO A 234 -2.29 -29.35 8.98
C PRO A 234 -1.42 -30.11 7.97
N HIS A 235 -1.74 -30.00 6.67
CA HIS A 235 -0.90 -30.54 5.59
C HIS A 235 0.37 -29.72 5.32
N ALA A 236 0.41 -28.49 5.83
CA ALA A 236 1.58 -27.60 5.75
C ALA A 236 2.27 -27.38 7.11
N GLY A 237 1.84 -28.12 8.17
CA GLY A 237 2.50 -28.14 9.47
C GLY A 237 2.03 -27.09 10.49
N TRP A 238 0.92 -26.36 10.24
CA TRP A 238 0.41 -25.35 11.14
C TRP A 238 -1.10 -25.50 11.42
N PRO A 239 -1.60 -25.00 12.60
CA PRO A 239 -3.01 -25.12 12.96
C PRO A 239 -3.91 -24.21 12.12
N PRO A 240 -5.17 -24.60 11.87
CA PRO A 240 -6.13 -23.72 11.23
C PRO A 240 -6.26 -22.38 11.96
N HIS A 241 -6.30 -21.27 11.20
CA HIS A 241 -6.49 -19.94 11.77
C HIS A 241 -7.87 -19.81 12.41
N LYS A 242 -7.94 -19.13 13.56
CA LYS A 242 -9.16 -19.03 14.37
C LYS A 242 -10.09 -17.90 13.92
N ASN A 243 -9.53 -16.83 13.40
CA ASN A 243 -10.25 -15.63 12.94
C ASN A 243 -9.37 -14.75 12.04
N VAL A 244 -9.95 -13.70 11.47
CA VAL A 244 -9.26 -12.73 10.61
C VAL A 244 -8.16 -11.96 11.35
N GLU A 245 -8.33 -11.66 12.63
CA GLU A 245 -7.32 -10.93 13.41
C GLU A 245 -6.04 -11.76 13.60
N GLU A 246 -6.18 -13.09 13.79
CA GLU A 246 -5.02 -14.00 13.79
C GLU A 246 -4.33 -13.97 12.40
N SER A 247 -5.07 -14.00 11.32
CA SER A 247 -4.52 -13.88 9.97
C SER A 247 -3.79 -12.55 9.74
N LYS A 248 -4.32 -11.43 10.25
CA LYS A 248 -3.62 -10.13 10.22
C LYS A 248 -2.31 -10.17 11.00
N MET A 249 -2.32 -10.78 12.17
CA MET A 249 -1.11 -10.96 12.99
C MET A 249 -0.07 -11.80 12.24
N ILE A 250 -0.48 -12.92 11.65
CA ILE A 250 0.40 -13.80 10.84
C ILE A 250 1.02 -13.05 9.67
N ILE A 251 0.22 -12.27 8.93
CA ILE A 251 0.75 -11.44 7.84
C ILE A 251 1.82 -10.49 8.39
N ARG A 252 1.50 -9.75 9.45
CA ARG A 252 2.40 -8.75 10.01
C ARG A 252 3.69 -9.34 10.57
N GLU A 253 3.62 -10.47 11.28
CA GLU A 253 4.75 -10.98 12.05
C GLU A 253 5.55 -12.07 11.31
N LEU A 254 4.89 -12.85 10.45
CA LEU A 254 5.52 -13.99 9.77
C LEU A 254 5.66 -13.79 8.26
N PHE A 255 4.74 -13.10 7.58
CA PHE A 255 4.75 -12.97 6.13
C PHE A 255 5.32 -11.64 5.63
N THR A 256 5.47 -10.63 6.50
CA THR A 256 6.18 -9.38 6.19
C THR A 256 7.69 -9.61 6.30
N ASN A 257 8.25 -10.31 5.31
CA ASN A 257 9.67 -10.64 5.20
C ASN A 257 10.08 -10.77 3.72
N ASP A 258 11.38 -10.91 3.46
CA ASP A 258 11.95 -11.02 2.10
C ASP A 258 11.82 -12.41 1.46
N TYR A 259 11.17 -13.35 2.13
CA TYR A 259 11.20 -14.77 1.74
C TYR A 259 9.81 -15.34 1.41
N THR A 260 8.73 -14.59 1.63
CA THR A 260 7.36 -15.10 1.55
C THR A 260 6.48 -14.25 0.62
N TRP A 261 5.75 -14.90 -0.30
CA TRP A 261 4.85 -14.29 -1.27
C TRP A 261 3.42 -14.82 -1.15
N ALA A 262 2.44 -13.95 -1.30
CA ALA A 262 1.07 -14.33 -1.59
C ALA A 262 0.97 -14.79 -3.05
N VAL A 263 0.31 -15.90 -3.29
CA VAL A 263 -0.02 -16.39 -4.63
C VAL A 263 -1.40 -15.87 -5.00
N ILE A 264 -1.43 -14.88 -5.90
CA ILE A 264 -2.66 -14.21 -6.33
C ILE A 264 -3.17 -14.84 -7.61
N LEU A 265 -4.43 -15.22 -7.66
CA LEU A 265 -5.10 -15.64 -8.89
C LEU A 265 -5.50 -14.39 -9.70
N LYS A 266 -4.92 -14.21 -10.89
CA LYS A 266 -5.13 -13.00 -11.71
C LYS A 266 -6.59 -12.75 -12.08
N GLU A 267 -7.35 -13.83 -12.31
CA GLU A 267 -8.77 -13.76 -12.69
C GLU A 267 -9.63 -13.06 -11.63
N THR A 268 -9.35 -13.31 -10.36
CA THR A 268 -10.14 -12.81 -9.22
C THR A 268 -9.42 -11.72 -8.43
N ASN A 269 -8.13 -11.50 -8.69
CA ASN A 269 -7.22 -10.68 -7.88
C ASN A 269 -7.18 -11.07 -6.39
N GLU A 270 -7.45 -12.34 -6.09
CA GLU A 270 -7.54 -12.87 -4.70
C GLU A 270 -6.29 -13.69 -4.36
N PRO A 271 -5.70 -13.52 -3.17
CA PRO A 271 -4.71 -14.43 -2.64
C PRO A 271 -5.30 -15.82 -2.41
N ILE A 272 -4.78 -16.83 -3.11
CA ILE A 272 -5.25 -18.22 -3.04
C ILE A 272 -4.27 -19.16 -2.34
N GLY A 273 -3.11 -18.65 -1.92
CA GLY A 273 -2.07 -19.45 -1.28
C GLY A 273 -0.81 -18.65 -0.96
N CYS A 274 0.21 -19.37 -0.56
CA CYS A 274 1.51 -18.84 -0.18
C CYS A 274 2.63 -19.62 -0.86
N MET A 275 3.72 -18.94 -1.21
CA MET A 275 4.95 -19.49 -1.74
C MET A 275 6.12 -18.77 -1.10
N GLY A 276 7.17 -19.49 -0.73
CA GLY A 276 8.37 -18.88 -0.17
C GLY A 276 9.63 -19.65 -0.46
N TYR A 277 10.78 -18.99 -0.26
CA TYR A 277 12.08 -19.66 -0.18
C TYR A 277 12.76 -19.27 1.14
N TYR A 278 13.53 -20.16 1.71
CA TYR A 278 14.23 -19.98 2.97
C TYR A 278 15.71 -20.30 2.75
N PRO A 279 16.61 -19.27 2.77
CA PRO A 279 18.04 -19.49 2.56
C PRO A 279 18.69 -20.16 3.76
N PHE A 280 19.96 -20.53 3.63
CA PHE A 280 20.77 -21.04 4.73
C PHE A 280 20.58 -20.23 6.03
N GLY A 281 20.39 -20.92 7.14
CA GLY A 281 20.10 -20.32 8.45
C GLY A 281 18.64 -19.88 8.67
N LYS A 282 17.76 -20.07 7.65
CA LYS A 282 16.30 -19.86 7.74
C LYS A 282 15.51 -21.13 7.37
N SER A 283 16.17 -22.12 6.80
CA SER A 283 15.60 -23.41 6.40
C SER A 283 15.30 -24.30 7.62
N ASN A 284 14.26 -25.13 7.50
CA ASN A 284 13.91 -26.17 8.48
C ASN A 284 14.71 -27.45 8.29
N ILE A 285 15.39 -27.61 7.15
CA ILE A 285 16.25 -28.73 6.84
C ILE A 285 17.71 -28.26 6.71
N GLU A 286 18.66 -29.17 6.86
CA GLU A 286 20.08 -28.88 6.71
C GLU A 286 20.42 -28.70 5.22
N ILE A 287 20.80 -27.46 4.83
CA ILE A 287 21.17 -27.06 3.46
C ILE A 287 22.52 -26.34 3.43
N GLY A 288 23.11 -26.21 2.24
CA GLY A 288 24.36 -25.47 2.04
C GLY A 288 24.16 -23.95 2.03
N GLU A 289 25.25 -23.18 2.20
CA GLU A 289 25.24 -21.70 2.23
C GLU A 289 24.70 -21.07 0.95
N ASN A 290 24.83 -21.73 -0.19
CA ASN A 290 24.37 -21.27 -1.51
C ASN A 290 23.05 -21.94 -1.95
N ASP A 291 22.32 -22.53 -1.03
CA ASP A 291 21.09 -23.27 -1.28
C ASP A 291 19.90 -22.55 -0.65
N ALA A 292 18.70 -22.93 -1.06
CA ALA A 292 17.46 -22.50 -0.44
C ALA A 292 16.46 -23.67 -0.33
N GLU A 293 15.68 -23.67 0.71
CA GLU A 293 14.47 -24.49 0.83
C GLU A 293 13.29 -23.71 0.26
N VAL A 294 12.36 -24.39 -0.45
CA VAL A 294 11.09 -23.79 -0.87
C VAL A 294 9.93 -24.44 -0.13
N GLY A 295 8.98 -23.59 0.28
CA GLY A 295 7.75 -24.03 0.95
C GLY A 295 6.52 -23.37 0.33
N TYR A 296 5.37 -24.05 0.38
CA TYR A 296 4.14 -23.56 -0.23
C TYR A 296 2.87 -24.21 0.34
N TRP A 297 1.76 -23.50 0.15
CA TRP A 297 0.42 -24.07 0.27
C TRP A 297 -0.55 -23.33 -0.67
N ILE A 298 -1.64 -23.99 -1.08
CA ILE A 298 -2.73 -23.42 -1.86
C ILE A 298 -4.05 -23.79 -1.17
N GLY A 299 -5.00 -22.88 -1.15
CA GLY A 299 -6.34 -23.08 -0.62
C GLY A 299 -7.07 -24.22 -1.32
N LYS A 300 -7.78 -25.06 -0.54
CA LYS A 300 -8.42 -26.29 -1.00
C LYS A 300 -9.30 -26.16 -2.26
N PRO A 301 -10.15 -25.08 -2.46
CA PRO A 301 -10.92 -24.91 -3.68
C PRO A 301 -10.08 -24.78 -4.95
N HIS A 302 -8.80 -24.49 -4.82
CA HIS A 302 -7.86 -24.28 -5.93
C HIS A 302 -6.93 -25.48 -6.20
N TRP A 303 -7.09 -26.56 -5.46
CA TRP A 303 -6.33 -27.79 -5.69
C TRP A 303 -6.66 -28.43 -7.05
N ASN A 304 -5.72 -29.20 -7.58
CA ASN A 304 -5.81 -29.90 -8.86
C ASN A 304 -5.95 -29.01 -10.11
N ASN A 305 -5.81 -27.69 -9.98
CA ASN A 305 -5.82 -26.76 -11.12
C ASN A 305 -4.40 -26.43 -11.66
N GLY A 306 -3.36 -27.03 -11.07
CA GLY A 306 -1.97 -26.81 -11.48
C GLY A 306 -1.36 -25.49 -10.95
N TYR A 307 -2.07 -24.69 -10.19
CA TYR A 307 -1.58 -23.41 -9.67
C TYR A 307 -0.32 -23.56 -8.80
N CYS A 308 -0.29 -24.57 -7.94
CA CYS A 308 0.88 -24.82 -7.10
C CYS A 308 2.13 -25.14 -7.93
N THR A 309 1.99 -25.96 -8.96
CA THR A 309 3.09 -26.31 -9.88
C THR A 309 3.59 -25.07 -10.63
N GLU A 310 2.65 -24.24 -11.16
CA GLU A 310 2.98 -22.99 -11.86
C GLU A 310 3.72 -22.01 -10.95
N ALA A 311 3.24 -21.82 -9.72
CA ALA A 311 3.88 -20.94 -8.74
C ALA A 311 5.26 -21.46 -8.34
N LEU A 312 5.43 -22.77 -8.13
CA LEU A 312 6.71 -23.38 -7.76
C LEU A 312 7.74 -23.26 -8.89
N GLN A 313 7.35 -23.50 -10.14
CA GLN A 313 8.23 -23.31 -11.30
C GLN A 313 8.74 -21.87 -11.40
N ALA A 314 7.86 -20.91 -11.18
CA ALA A 314 8.23 -19.49 -11.21
C ALA A 314 9.16 -19.12 -10.03
N MET A 315 8.93 -19.65 -8.84
CA MET A 315 9.80 -19.47 -7.67
C MET A 315 11.18 -20.10 -7.90
N ILE A 316 11.25 -21.29 -8.48
CA ILE A 316 12.52 -21.97 -8.84
C ILE A 316 13.33 -21.06 -9.80
N HIS A 317 12.67 -20.57 -10.84
CA HIS A 317 13.33 -19.66 -11.79
C HIS A 317 13.86 -18.38 -11.07
N TYR A 318 13.05 -17.78 -10.21
CA TYR A 318 13.44 -16.64 -9.39
C TYR A 318 14.65 -16.96 -8.49
N CYS A 319 14.65 -18.10 -7.81
CA CYS A 319 15.75 -18.53 -6.96
C CYS A 319 17.06 -18.72 -7.73
N TYR A 320 17.01 -19.30 -8.93
CA TYR A 320 18.20 -19.48 -9.76
C TYR A 320 18.69 -18.21 -10.44
N GLU A 321 17.80 -17.39 -11.00
CA GLU A 321 18.19 -16.25 -11.83
C GLU A 321 18.36 -14.94 -11.05
N LYS A 322 17.62 -14.76 -9.97
CA LYS A 322 17.66 -13.54 -9.17
C LYS A 322 18.49 -13.68 -7.89
N LYS A 323 18.44 -14.86 -7.27
CA LYS A 323 19.13 -15.10 -5.99
C LYS A 323 20.41 -15.93 -6.14
N ASN A 324 20.67 -16.52 -7.33
CA ASN A 324 21.86 -17.31 -7.67
C ASN A 324 22.09 -18.54 -6.79
N PHE A 325 21.03 -19.13 -6.24
CA PHE A 325 21.16 -20.39 -5.51
C PHE A 325 21.63 -21.53 -6.44
N GLN A 326 22.30 -22.53 -5.88
CA GLN A 326 22.85 -23.66 -6.60
C GLN A 326 21.94 -24.88 -6.52
N THR A 327 21.37 -25.12 -5.34
CA THR A 327 20.42 -26.20 -5.10
C THR A 327 19.18 -25.66 -4.42
N ILE A 328 18.03 -26.12 -4.88
CA ILE A 328 16.75 -25.87 -4.22
C ILE A 328 16.29 -27.15 -3.56
N TRP A 329 15.98 -27.02 -2.28
CA TRP A 329 15.49 -28.10 -1.43
C TRP A 329 14.01 -27.87 -1.13
N SER A 330 13.32 -28.95 -0.81
CA SER A 330 11.97 -28.91 -0.26
C SER A 330 11.71 -30.20 0.51
N ASP A 331 10.70 -30.20 1.34
CA ASP A 331 10.23 -31.41 1.99
C ASP A 331 8.70 -31.53 1.91
N PHE A 332 8.21 -32.74 2.21
CA PHE A 332 6.77 -32.95 2.36
C PHE A 332 6.52 -34.05 3.38
N PHE A 333 5.46 -33.91 4.16
CA PHE A 333 5.04 -34.95 5.09
C PHE A 333 4.68 -36.23 4.34
N ILE A 334 5.09 -37.38 4.84
CA ILE A 334 4.89 -38.70 4.20
C ILE A 334 3.41 -38.97 3.87
N ASP A 335 2.50 -38.44 4.69
CA ASP A 335 1.06 -38.54 4.50
C ASP A 335 0.46 -37.44 3.58
N ASN A 336 1.33 -36.59 2.99
CA ASN A 336 0.93 -35.58 1.96
C ASN A 336 1.62 -35.85 0.60
N PRO A 337 1.36 -36.99 -0.07
CA PRO A 337 1.99 -37.32 -1.36
C PRO A 337 1.61 -36.35 -2.49
N ALA A 338 0.58 -35.51 -2.30
CA ALA A 338 0.20 -34.48 -3.27
C ALA A 338 1.28 -33.42 -3.40
N SER A 339 1.92 -33.00 -2.29
CA SER A 339 3.05 -32.08 -2.31
C SER A 339 4.25 -32.67 -3.04
N GLY A 340 4.60 -33.93 -2.77
CA GLY A 340 5.66 -34.64 -3.49
C GLY A 340 5.46 -34.67 -5.01
N ARG A 341 4.22 -34.92 -5.47
CA ARG A 341 3.89 -34.89 -6.92
C ARG A 341 4.04 -33.51 -7.54
N VAL A 342 3.82 -32.43 -6.79
CA VAL A 342 4.08 -31.06 -7.28
C VAL A 342 5.57 -30.86 -7.48
N MET A 343 6.40 -31.28 -6.54
CA MET A 343 7.87 -31.19 -6.63
C MET A 343 8.40 -32.01 -7.81
N GLU A 344 7.96 -33.28 -7.95
CA GLU A 344 8.34 -34.13 -9.08
C GLU A 344 8.03 -33.49 -10.44
N LYS A 345 6.85 -32.89 -10.60
CA LYS A 345 6.48 -32.14 -11.82
C LYS A 345 7.36 -30.94 -12.10
N CYS A 346 8.00 -30.40 -11.07
CA CYS A 346 8.97 -29.28 -11.18
C CYS A 346 10.41 -29.77 -11.33
N GLY A 347 10.64 -31.10 -11.41
CA GLY A 347 11.95 -31.70 -11.64
C GLY A 347 12.75 -32.04 -10.38
N PHE A 348 12.16 -31.94 -9.20
CA PHE A 348 12.80 -32.37 -7.97
C PHE A 348 12.98 -33.90 -7.98
N THR A 349 14.07 -34.34 -7.37
CA THR A 349 14.39 -35.75 -7.16
C THR A 349 14.38 -36.09 -5.69
N ASP A 350 13.87 -37.28 -5.33
CA ASP A 350 13.90 -37.78 -3.97
C ASP A 350 15.35 -38.07 -3.57
N THR A 351 15.77 -37.61 -2.43
CA THR A 351 17.11 -37.85 -1.87
C THR A 351 17.20 -39.19 -1.13
N SER A 352 16.09 -39.91 -0.97
CA SER A 352 15.95 -41.08 -0.12
C SER A 352 16.34 -40.82 1.35
N LYS A 353 16.34 -39.55 1.75
CA LYS A 353 16.54 -39.13 3.15
C LYS A 353 15.20 -38.82 3.77
N GLU A 354 15.00 -39.32 4.93
CA GLU A 354 13.89 -38.94 5.81
C GLU A 354 14.43 -38.03 6.90
N ASN A 355 13.62 -37.07 7.30
CA ASN A 355 13.87 -36.21 8.43
C ASN A 355 12.58 -36.04 9.24
N TYR A 356 12.66 -35.37 10.34
CA TYR A 356 11.49 -34.99 11.14
C TYR A 356 11.37 -33.49 11.19
N CYS A 357 10.24 -32.96 10.74
CA CYS A 357 9.94 -31.54 10.84
C CYS A 357 8.89 -31.28 11.92
N SER A 358 9.11 -30.23 12.65
CA SER A 358 8.18 -29.79 13.68
C SER A 358 6.81 -29.48 13.09
N ASN A 359 5.78 -30.11 13.62
CA ASN A 359 4.40 -29.86 13.28
C ASN A 359 3.76 -29.05 14.40
N LEU A 360 3.61 -27.75 14.20
CA LEU A 360 3.02 -26.83 15.18
C LEU A 360 1.56 -27.16 15.53
N TYR A 361 0.87 -27.90 14.66
CA TYR A 361 -0.52 -28.29 14.89
C TYR A 361 -0.66 -29.40 15.94
N HIS A 362 0.25 -30.38 15.90
CA HIS A 362 0.21 -31.54 16.81
C HIS A 362 1.22 -31.44 17.96
N GLY A 363 2.16 -30.49 17.90
CA GLY A 363 3.23 -30.37 18.90
C GLY A 363 4.25 -31.49 18.85
N GLU A 364 4.25 -32.29 17.79
CA GLU A 364 5.13 -33.45 17.58
C GLU A 364 5.85 -33.34 16.24
N ASP A 365 7.05 -33.85 16.16
CA ASP A 365 7.78 -33.94 14.90
C ASP A 365 7.16 -35.04 14.02
N ARG A 366 6.91 -34.69 12.76
CA ARG A 366 6.37 -35.61 11.75
C ARG A 366 7.43 -35.98 10.73
N PRO A 367 7.42 -37.24 10.24
CA PRO A 367 8.38 -37.66 9.22
C PRO A 367 8.10 -36.97 7.88
N VAL A 368 9.18 -36.53 7.23
CA VAL A 368 9.17 -35.90 5.92
C VAL A 368 10.14 -36.58 4.96
N HIS A 369 9.81 -36.59 3.69
CA HIS A 369 10.75 -36.88 2.60
C HIS A 369 11.42 -35.59 2.14
N ILE A 370 12.75 -35.63 1.96
CA ILE A 370 13.55 -34.53 1.48
C ILE A 370 13.76 -34.66 -0.04
N MET A 371 13.39 -33.61 -0.75
CA MET A 371 13.54 -33.49 -2.18
C MET A 371 14.58 -32.42 -2.56
N LYS A 372 15.28 -32.60 -3.67
CA LYS A 372 16.25 -31.62 -4.17
C LYS A 372 16.12 -31.38 -5.67
N LEU A 373 16.49 -30.18 -6.09
CA LEU A 373 16.63 -29.76 -7.48
C LEU A 373 17.94 -29.01 -7.65
N GLU A 374 18.85 -29.55 -8.45
CA GLU A 374 20.13 -28.90 -8.77
C GLU A 374 19.98 -28.00 -9.99
N LYS A 375 20.65 -26.84 -9.99
CA LYS A 375 20.69 -25.97 -11.16
C LYS A 375 21.38 -26.69 -12.31
N ASN A 376 20.66 -26.92 -13.42
CA ASN A 376 21.26 -27.48 -14.62
C ASN A 376 22.38 -26.53 -15.08
N ARG A 377 23.58 -27.06 -15.27
CA ARG A 377 24.76 -26.32 -15.71
C ARG A 377 24.64 -25.86 -17.17
#